data_f2fb1680e21b4a010386d633e7c64ea3
#
_entry.id   f2fb1680e21b4a010386d633e7c64ea3
#
_cell.length_a   1.000
_cell.length_b   1.000
_cell.length_c   1.000
_cell.angle_alpha   90.00
_cell.angle_beta   90.00
_cell.angle_gamma   90.00
#
_symmetry.space_group_name_H-M   'P 1'
#
loop_
_entity.id
_entity.type
_entity.pdbx_description
1 polymer ?
#
loop_
_entity_poly.entity_id
_entity_poly.type
_entity_poly.pdbx_seq_one_letter_code
_entity_poly.pdbx_strand_id
1 'polypeptide(L)'
;MTHPMVLQLRFTRSEFMRALRGISDEDAGKRFLPMNCISWNVGHLAWQEQSYFLYYAQGQMLRPDIQEAFAYGGPASTPSLKEMKSAWKTITAAVDPWLDSLTTAKLQENVISNGKPINYKYGNLLQRVIYHYWYHLGENMAIRQILGHERLPVYVGNIDDKAPYQPEQADNPTMQ
;
A
#
# COMPACT_ATOMS: atom_id res chain seq x y z
N MET A 1 20.82 6.38 1.24
CA MET A 1 19.66 7.28 0.95
C MET A 1 18.47 6.41 0.58
N THR A 2 17.26 6.71 1.07
CA THR A 2 16.05 5.94 0.71
C THR A 2 15.72 6.14 -0.77
N HIS A 3 15.41 5.08 -1.49
CA HIS A 3 15.06 5.15 -2.91
C HIS A 3 13.80 6.03 -3.13
N PRO A 4 13.76 6.89 -4.17
CA PRO A 4 12.63 7.82 -4.41
C PRO A 4 11.26 7.13 -4.47
N MET A 5 11.16 5.97 -5.10
CA MET A 5 9.90 5.20 -5.12
C MET A 5 9.45 4.72 -3.75
N VAL A 6 10.39 4.45 -2.83
CA VAL A 6 10.06 4.09 -1.45
C VAL A 6 9.49 5.29 -0.70
N LEU A 7 10.03 6.50 -0.94
CA LEU A 7 9.46 7.74 -0.40
C LEU A 7 8.03 7.94 -0.91
N GLN A 8 7.77 7.71 -2.20
CA GLN A 8 6.43 7.78 -2.78
C GLN A 8 5.47 6.77 -2.13
N LEU A 9 5.90 5.52 -1.90
CA LEU A 9 5.07 4.53 -1.20
C LEU A 9 4.75 4.97 0.23
N ARG A 10 5.75 5.42 0.99
CA ARG A 10 5.57 5.89 2.37
C ARG A 10 4.64 7.11 2.44
N PHE A 11 4.79 8.03 1.50
CA PHE A 11 3.86 9.15 1.35
C PHE A 11 2.44 8.65 1.09
N THR A 12 2.26 7.75 0.14
CA THR A 12 0.96 7.15 -0.21
C THR A 12 0.31 6.46 1.00
N ARG A 13 1.06 5.67 1.76
CA ARG A 13 0.61 5.06 3.02
C ARG A 13 0.14 6.13 4.03
N SER A 14 0.88 7.23 4.16
CA SER A 14 0.53 8.33 5.07
C SER A 14 -0.77 9.01 4.67
N GLU A 15 -1.00 9.23 3.37
CA GLU A 15 -2.23 9.81 2.84
C GLU A 15 -3.43 8.87 3.01
N PHE A 16 -3.22 7.56 2.77
CA PHE A 16 -4.26 6.56 3.02
C PHE A 16 -4.67 6.53 4.50
N MET A 17 -3.71 6.55 5.43
CA MET A 17 -4.01 6.61 6.87
C MET A 17 -4.66 7.94 7.26
N ARG A 18 -4.34 9.04 6.57
CA ARG A 18 -4.99 10.34 6.76
C ARG A 18 -6.47 10.28 6.33
N ALA A 19 -6.77 9.54 5.26
CA ALA A 19 -8.14 9.29 4.80
C ALA A 19 -9.03 8.57 5.82
N LEU A 20 -8.42 7.81 6.74
CA LEU A 20 -9.12 7.02 7.77
C LEU A 20 -9.32 7.77 9.10
N ARG A 21 -8.94 9.05 9.19
CA ARG A 21 -9.12 9.84 10.42
C ARG A 21 -10.58 10.18 10.63
N GLY A 22 -11.03 10.02 11.89
CA GLY A 22 -12.39 10.41 12.29
C GLY A 22 -13.49 9.47 11.78
N ILE A 23 -13.16 8.33 11.18
CA ILE A 23 -14.18 7.33 10.79
C ILE A 23 -14.46 6.42 11.99
N SER A 24 -15.73 6.21 12.29
CA SER A 24 -16.18 5.21 13.26
C SER A 24 -16.02 3.79 12.71
N ASP A 25 -15.99 2.80 13.60
CA ASP A 25 -15.95 1.39 13.20
C ASP A 25 -17.25 1.01 12.44
N GLU A 26 -18.39 1.56 12.88
CA GLU A 26 -19.68 1.40 12.23
C GLU A 26 -19.67 1.92 10.78
N ASP A 27 -19.23 3.17 10.55
CA ASP A 27 -19.19 3.74 9.20
C ASP A 27 -18.18 3.04 8.29
N ALA A 28 -17.06 2.60 8.85
CA ALA A 28 -16.07 1.86 8.12
C ALA A 28 -16.54 0.47 7.66
N GLY A 29 -17.54 -0.11 8.35
CA GLY A 29 -18.15 -1.38 7.99
C GLY A 29 -19.34 -1.25 7.03
N LYS A 30 -19.87 -0.05 6.77
CA LYS A 30 -21.01 0.15 5.86
C LYS A 30 -20.63 -0.17 4.42
N ARG A 31 -21.50 -0.93 3.75
CA ARG A 31 -21.31 -1.35 2.36
C ARG A 31 -22.32 -0.67 1.45
N PHE A 32 -21.83 -0.15 0.34
CA PHE A 32 -22.61 0.42 -0.75
C PHE A 32 -22.37 -0.40 -2.02
N LEU A 33 -23.24 -1.38 -2.27
CA LEU A 33 -23.07 -2.32 -3.36
C LEU A 33 -22.89 -1.62 -4.73
N PRO A 34 -21.96 -2.08 -5.56
CA PRO A 34 -21.15 -3.31 -5.42
C PRO A 34 -19.83 -3.11 -4.67
N MET A 35 -19.52 -1.93 -4.12
CA MET A 35 -18.28 -1.61 -3.43
C MET A 35 -18.07 -2.44 -2.16
N ASN A 36 -16.80 -2.69 -1.82
CA ASN A 36 -16.43 -3.14 -0.49
C ASN A 36 -16.52 -2.01 0.53
N CYS A 37 -16.53 -2.32 1.82
CA CYS A 37 -16.48 -1.31 2.86
C CYS A 37 -15.05 -0.82 3.11
N ILE A 38 -14.91 0.33 3.77
CA ILE A 38 -13.61 0.96 4.05
C ILE A 38 -12.70 0.03 4.86
N SER A 39 -13.24 -0.64 5.88
CA SER A 39 -12.44 -1.57 6.71
C SER A 39 -11.93 -2.78 5.91
N TRP A 40 -12.71 -3.30 4.96
CA TRP A 40 -12.26 -4.35 4.05
C TRP A 40 -11.11 -3.88 3.16
N ASN A 41 -11.20 -2.66 2.62
CA ASN A 41 -10.15 -2.07 1.78
C ASN A 41 -8.82 -1.92 2.56
N VAL A 42 -8.86 -1.64 3.86
CA VAL A 42 -7.63 -1.63 4.70
C VAL A 42 -7.02 -3.03 4.79
N GLY A 43 -7.82 -4.07 5.03
CA GLY A 43 -7.37 -5.46 5.04
C GLY A 43 -6.80 -5.90 3.69
N HIS A 44 -7.44 -5.50 2.59
CA HIS A 44 -7.02 -5.83 1.23
C HIS A 44 -5.67 -5.17 0.85
N LEU A 45 -5.43 -3.93 1.25
CA LEU A 45 -4.15 -3.28 1.04
C LEU A 45 -3.05 -3.89 1.94
N ALA A 46 -3.37 -4.29 3.15
CA ALA A 46 -2.45 -5.05 4.01
C ALA A 46 -2.10 -6.40 3.38
N TRP A 47 -3.09 -7.12 2.83
CA TRP A 47 -2.86 -8.34 2.06
C TRP A 47 -1.90 -8.11 0.88
N GLN A 48 -2.13 -7.07 0.09
CA GLN A 48 -1.28 -6.82 -1.09
C GLN A 48 0.17 -6.55 -0.70
N GLU A 49 0.42 -5.74 0.33
CA GLU A 49 1.78 -5.49 0.82
C GLU A 49 2.45 -6.75 1.34
N GLN A 50 1.75 -7.55 2.13
CA GLN A 50 2.26 -8.83 2.59
C GLN A 50 2.61 -9.75 1.42
N SER A 51 1.69 -9.89 0.45
CA SER A 51 1.89 -10.78 -0.69
C SER A 51 3.07 -10.36 -1.55
N TYR A 52 3.22 -9.07 -1.82
CA TYR A 52 4.27 -8.59 -2.72
C TYR A 52 5.62 -8.44 -2.03
N PHE A 53 5.64 -7.87 -0.84
CA PHE A 53 6.90 -7.45 -0.21
C PHE A 53 7.41 -8.41 0.88
N LEU A 54 6.53 -9.22 1.49
CA LEU A 54 6.95 -10.28 2.39
C LEU A 54 6.99 -11.63 1.69
N TYR A 55 5.89 -12.04 1.07
CA TYR A 55 5.82 -13.38 0.50
C TYR A 55 6.64 -13.52 -0.78
N TYR A 56 6.37 -12.73 -1.84
CA TYR A 56 7.13 -12.86 -3.09
C TYR A 56 8.57 -12.38 -2.97
N ALA A 57 8.83 -11.31 -2.21
CA ALA A 57 10.17 -10.75 -2.13
C ALA A 57 11.07 -11.45 -1.11
N GLN A 58 10.50 -12.03 -0.04
CA GLN A 58 11.26 -12.53 1.11
C GLN A 58 10.86 -13.95 1.56
N GLY A 59 9.85 -14.57 0.94
CA GLY A 59 9.37 -15.92 1.31
C GLY A 59 8.66 -15.98 2.67
N GLN A 60 8.17 -14.86 3.19
CA GLN A 60 7.58 -14.75 4.54
C GLN A 60 6.06 -14.56 4.48
N MET A 61 5.31 -15.29 5.29
CA MET A 61 3.88 -15.13 5.48
C MET A 61 3.61 -14.80 6.96
N LEU A 62 3.42 -13.51 7.25
CA LEU A 62 3.27 -13.02 8.63
C LEU A 62 1.84 -13.18 9.17
N ARG A 63 0.83 -12.91 8.32
CA ARG A 63 -0.59 -12.92 8.66
C ARG A 63 -1.37 -13.79 7.67
N PRO A 64 -1.40 -15.13 7.87
CA PRO A 64 -2.16 -16.05 7.01
C PRO A 64 -3.67 -15.73 6.96
N ASP A 65 -4.24 -15.25 8.07
CA ASP A 65 -5.63 -14.82 8.17
C ASP A 65 -5.95 -13.65 7.22
N ILE A 66 -5.04 -12.69 7.06
CA ILE A 66 -5.18 -11.59 6.10
C ILE A 66 -5.07 -12.10 4.66
N GLN A 67 -4.20 -13.08 4.41
CA GLN A 67 -4.09 -13.74 3.11
C GLN A 67 -5.39 -14.45 2.72
N GLU A 68 -6.01 -15.15 3.64
CA GLU A 68 -7.23 -15.92 3.39
C GLU A 68 -8.45 -15.01 3.18
N ALA A 69 -8.63 -14.01 4.06
CA ALA A 69 -9.85 -13.21 4.10
C ALA A 69 -9.90 -12.05 3.11
N PHE A 70 -8.73 -11.50 2.69
CA PHE A 70 -8.67 -10.23 1.96
C PHE A 70 -7.91 -10.31 0.62
N ALA A 71 -7.56 -11.52 0.15
CA ALA A 71 -6.98 -11.70 -1.17
C ALA A 71 -7.91 -11.21 -2.30
N TYR A 72 -7.35 -10.96 -3.49
CA TYR A 72 -8.15 -10.65 -4.68
C TYR A 72 -9.20 -11.73 -4.91
N GLY A 73 -10.45 -11.32 -5.04
CA GLY A 73 -11.61 -12.22 -5.14
C GLY A 73 -12.06 -12.83 -3.82
N GLY A 74 -11.48 -12.41 -2.70
CA GLY A 74 -11.90 -12.82 -1.37
C GLY A 74 -13.34 -12.39 -1.04
N PRO A 75 -14.00 -13.05 -0.07
CA PRO A 75 -15.38 -12.78 0.27
C PRO A 75 -15.55 -11.36 0.83
N ALA A 76 -16.60 -10.71 0.42
CA ALA A 76 -16.96 -9.43 0.99
C ALA A 76 -17.38 -9.60 2.45
N SER A 77 -16.74 -8.83 3.34
CA SER A 77 -17.00 -8.83 4.78
C SER A 77 -16.93 -7.42 5.35
N THR A 78 -17.29 -7.27 6.63
CA THR A 78 -17.27 -6.00 7.35
C THR A 78 -16.42 -6.13 8.62
N PRO A 79 -15.09 -6.30 8.49
CA PRO A 79 -14.20 -6.45 9.63
C PRO A 79 -14.13 -5.16 10.46
N SER A 80 -13.67 -5.26 11.72
CA SER A 80 -13.37 -4.08 12.53
C SER A 80 -12.25 -3.24 11.90
N LEU A 81 -12.46 -1.94 11.75
CA LEU A 81 -11.46 -1.00 11.27
C LEU A 81 -10.22 -0.99 12.19
N LYS A 82 -10.43 -1.13 13.50
CA LYS A 82 -9.34 -1.18 14.49
C LYS A 82 -8.44 -2.38 14.24
N GLU A 83 -9.02 -3.56 14.00
CA GLU A 83 -8.27 -4.79 13.71
C GLU A 83 -7.53 -4.69 12.38
N MET A 84 -8.17 -4.20 11.34
CA MET A 84 -7.55 -4.02 10.03
C MET A 84 -6.40 -3.01 10.06
N LYS A 85 -6.56 -1.90 10.78
CA LYS A 85 -5.46 -0.94 11.00
C LYS A 85 -4.29 -1.56 11.77
N SER A 86 -4.57 -2.43 12.74
CA SER A 86 -3.54 -3.17 13.49
C SER A 86 -2.78 -4.13 12.57
N ALA A 87 -3.50 -4.93 11.79
CA ALA A 87 -2.90 -5.85 10.81
C ALA A 87 -2.05 -5.10 9.79
N TRP A 88 -2.58 -4.02 9.22
CA TRP A 88 -1.87 -3.17 8.28
C TRP A 88 -0.57 -2.61 8.87
N LYS A 89 -0.61 -2.08 10.11
CA LYS A 89 0.60 -1.57 10.79
C LYS A 89 1.63 -2.66 11.01
N THR A 90 1.21 -3.84 11.44
CA THR A 90 2.11 -4.97 11.68
C THR A 90 2.82 -5.39 10.38
N ILE A 91 2.07 -5.51 9.28
CA ILE A 91 2.61 -5.91 7.98
C ILE A 91 3.54 -4.82 7.43
N THR A 92 3.11 -3.56 7.40
CA THR A 92 3.94 -2.47 6.86
C THR A 92 5.23 -2.26 7.64
N ALA A 93 5.20 -2.41 8.97
CA ALA A 93 6.40 -2.37 9.80
C ALA A 93 7.38 -3.52 9.49
N ALA A 94 6.88 -4.71 9.20
CA ALA A 94 7.71 -5.84 8.79
C ALA A 94 8.29 -5.69 7.37
N VAL A 95 7.61 -4.95 6.51
CA VAL A 95 8.05 -4.64 5.13
C VAL A 95 9.14 -3.57 5.11
N ASP A 96 9.10 -2.60 6.02
CA ASP A 96 9.95 -1.41 5.97
C ASP A 96 11.47 -1.68 5.90
N PRO A 97 12.06 -2.67 6.61
CA PRO A 97 13.49 -2.97 6.49
C PRO A 97 13.89 -3.42 5.07
N TRP A 98 13.02 -4.18 4.40
CA TRP A 98 13.24 -4.57 3.01
C TRP A 98 13.15 -3.37 2.06
N LEU A 99 12.18 -2.48 2.25
CA LEU A 99 12.07 -1.24 1.46
C LEU A 99 13.31 -0.37 1.61
N ASP A 100 13.89 -0.28 2.81
CA ASP A 100 15.11 0.50 3.06
C ASP A 100 16.35 -0.06 2.37
N SER A 101 16.33 -1.35 2.02
CA SER A 101 17.42 -2.02 1.28
C SER A 101 17.33 -1.86 -0.24
N LEU A 102 16.24 -1.28 -0.77
CA LEU A 102 16.00 -1.24 -2.21
C LEU A 102 16.93 -0.26 -2.94
N THR A 103 17.48 -0.74 -4.03
CA THR A 103 18.26 0.04 -5.00
C THR A 103 17.60 0.00 -6.38
N THR A 104 17.98 0.91 -7.28
CA THR A 104 17.52 0.87 -8.68
C THR A 104 17.82 -0.49 -9.34
N ALA A 105 19.00 -1.05 -9.10
CA ALA A 105 19.37 -2.37 -9.61
C ALA A 105 18.40 -3.45 -9.11
N LYS A 106 18.10 -3.47 -7.80
CA LYS A 106 17.15 -4.43 -7.23
C LYS A 106 15.75 -4.28 -7.81
N LEU A 107 15.29 -3.06 -8.04
CA LEU A 107 13.97 -2.80 -8.64
C LEU A 107 13.86 -3.28 -10.10
N GLN A 108 14.97 -3.40 -10.80
CA GLN A 108 15.03 -3.93 -12.16
C GLN A 108 15.08 -5.45 -12.23
N GLU A 109 15.33 -6.14 -11.13
CA GLU A 109 15.32 -7.60 -11.08
C GLU A 109 13.90 -8.17 -11.22
N ASN A 110 13.83 -9.38 -11.79
CA ASN A 110 12.57 -10.13 -11.81
C ASN A 110 12.27 -10.71 -10.42
N VAL A 111 11.00 -10.71 -10.08
CA VAL A 111 10.50 -11.37 -8.87
C VAL A 111 10.72 -12.89 -8.99
N ILE A 112 11.21 -13.51 -7.93
CA ILE A 112 11.36 -14.97 -7.85
C ILE A 112 10.10 -15.54 -7.17
N SER A 113 9.44 -16.45 -7.87
CA SER A 113 8.30 -17.22 -7.32
C SER A 113 8.60 -18.71 -7.48
N ASN A 114 8.50 -19.46 -6.38
CA ASN A 114 8.83 -20.89 -6.36
C ASN A 114 10.22 -21.21 -6.96
N GLY A 115 11.23 -20.38 -6.63
CA GLY A 115 12.60 -20.54 -7.10
C GLY A 115 12.84 -20.20 -8.57
N LYS A 116 11.83 -19.66 -9.29
CA LYS A 116 11.95 -19.27 -10.70
C LYS A 116 11.60 -17.79 -10.89
N PRO A 117 12.32 -17.08 -11.79
CA PRO A 117 11.95 -15.72 -12.15
C PRO A 117 10.61 -15.72 -12.88
N ILE A 118 9.72 -14.81 -12.49
CA ILE A 118 8.46 -14.53 -13.18
C ILE A 118 8.58 -13.20 -13.94
N ASN A 119 7.64 -12.94 -14.85
CA ASN A 119 7.68 -11.75 -15.70
C ASN A 119 7.14 -10.50 -14.98
N TYR A 120 7.50 -10.31 -13.72
CA TYR A 120 7.25 -9.09 -12.94
C TYR A 120 8.55 -8.61 -12.32
N LYS A 121 8.82 -7.30 -12.46
CA LYS A 121 9.94 -6.65 -11.78
C LYS A 121 9.52 -6.13 -10.41
N TYR A 122 10.44 -6.11 -9.45
CA TYR A 122 10.17 -5.53 -8.13
C TYR A 122 9.69 -4.08 -8.21
N GLY A 123 10.27 -3.27 -9.12
CA GLY A 123 9.83 -1.90 -9.37
C GLY A 123 8.37 -1.80 -9.82
N ASN A 124 7.91 -2.71 -10.68
CA ASN A 124 6.52 -2.75 -11.10
C ASN A 124 5.57 -3.15 -9.96
N LEU A 125 6.01 -4.05 -9.06
CA LEU A 125 5.21 -4.36 -7.86
C LEU A 125 5.06 -3.15 -6.96
N LEU A 126 6.14 -2.38 -6.76
CA LEU A 126 6.13 -1.16 -5.95
C LEU A 126 5.18 -0.10 -6.54
N GLN A 127 5.28 0.16 -7.85
CA GLN A 127 4.35 1.06 -8.56
C GLN A 127 2.90 0.59 -8.44
N ARG A 128 2.65 -0.71 -8.64
CA ARG A 128 1.32 -1.29 -8.55
C ARG A 128 0.71 -1.08 -7.16
N VAL A 129 1.49 -1.25 -6.10
CA VAL A 129 1.02 -1.00 -4.72
C VAL A 129 0.69 0.47 -4.52
N ILE A 130 1.55 1.40 -4.98
CA ILE A 130 1.29 2.85 -4.90
C ILE A 130 -0.04 3.19 -5.56
N TYR A 131 -0.24 2.77 -6.81
CA TYR A 131 -1.47 3.07 -7.56
C TYR A 131 -2.71 2.41 -6.96
N HIS A 132 -2.57 1.22 -6.40
CA HIS A 132 -3.67 0.51 -5.75
C HIS A 132 -4.12 1.19 -4.45
N TYR A 133 -3.18 1.75 -3.69
CA TYR A 133 -3.54 2.62 -2.56
C TYR A 133 -4.36 3.83 -2.99
N TRP A 134 -3.95 4.52 -4.07
CA TRP A 134 -4.68 5.68 -4.58
C TRP A 134 -6.06 5.30 -5.12
N TYR A 135 -6.17 4.12 -5.75
CA TYR A 135 -7.46 3.58 -6.18
C TYR A 135 -8.43 3.42 -4.98
N HIS A 136 -8.01 2.71 -3.94
CA HIS A 136 -8.85 2.51 -2.75
C HIS A 136 -9.00 3.77 -1.89
N LEU A 137 -8.04 4.69 -1.93
CA LEU A 137 -8.19 5.99 -1.29
C LEU A 137 -9.36 6.77 -1.92
N GLY A 138 -9.43 6.81 -3.25
CA GLY A 138 -10.55 7.44 -3.97
C GLY A 138 -11.89 6.76 -3.66
N GLU A 139 -11.93 5.43 -3.65
CA GLU A 139 -13.12 4.66 -3.28
C GLU A 139 -13.57 4.97 -1.84
N ASN A 140 -12.65 4.95 -0.87
CA ASN A 140 -12.95 5.29 0.51
C ASN A 140 -13.47 6.72 0.66
N MET A 141 -12.96 7.68 -0.13
CA MET A 141 -13.44 9.06 -0.11
C MET A 141 -14.85 9.16 -0.68
N ALA A 142 -15.18 8.43 -1.74
CA ALA A 142 -16.53 8.36 -2.29
C ALA A 142 -17.52 7.78 -1.25
N ILE A 143 -17.15 6.70 -0.56
CA ILE A 143 -17.94 6.12 0.52
C ILE A 143 -18.19 7.16 1.63
N ARG A 144 -17.15 7.91 2.04
CA ARG A 144 -17.27 8.95 3.07
C ARG A 144 -18.20 10.09 2.64
N GLN A 145 -18.20 10.45 1.36
CA GLN A 145 -19.14 11.44 0.81
C GLN A 145 -20.59 10.92 0.85
N ILE A 146 -20.81 9.67 0.48
CA ILE A 146 -22.14 9.03 0.57
C ILE A 146 -22.64 8.98 2.01
N LEU A 147 -21.74 8.77 2.98
CA LEU A 147 -22.04 8.78 4.41
C LEU A 147 -22.31 10.20 4.98
N GLY A 148 -22.11 11.25 4.18
CA GLY A 148 -22.32 12.64 4.62
C GLY A 148 -21.19 13.17 5.52
N HIS A 149 -19.99 12.58 5.48
CA HIS A 149 -18.87 13.09 6.25
C HIS A 149 -18.43 14.45 5.73
N GLU A 150 -18.35 15.42 6.63
CA GLU A 150 -17.85 16.76 6.34
C GLU A 150 -16.32 16.87 6.54
N ARG A 151 -15.71 17.93 5.99
CA ARG A 151 -14.28 18.26 6.16
C ARG A 151 -13.34 17.11 5.76
N LEU A 152 -13.63 16.53 4.60
CA LEU A 152 -12.77 15.49 4.04
C LEU A 152 -11.40 16.06 3.69
N PRO A 153 -10.31 15.27 3.88
CA PRO A 153 -8.96 15.74 3.52
C PRO A 153 -8.82 16.00 2.03
N VAL A 154 -8.13 17.07 1.67
CA VAL A 154 -7.74 17.35 0.29
C VAL A 154 -6.50 16.53 -0.07
N TYR A 155 -6.51 15.92 -1.24
CA TYR A 155 -5.38 15.15 -1.81
C TYR A 155 -4.85 15.87 -3.06
N VAL A 156 -3.55 15.84 -3.30
CA VAL A 156 -2.46 15.03 -2.72
C VAL A 156 -1.77 15.79 -1.56
N GLY A 157 -2.15 16.04 -0.47
CA GLY A 157 -1.52 16.62 0.68
C GLY A 157 -0.18 17.37 0.45
N ASN A 158 0.72 17.31 1.41
CA ASN A 158 2.04 17.95 1.34
C ASN A 158 3.07 17.01 0.68
N ILE A 159 2.95 16.80 -0.63
CA ILE A 159 3.87 15.94 -1.40
C ILE A 159 5.25 16.59 -1.54
N ASP A 160 5.30 17.91 -1.64
CA ASP A 160 6.54 18.64 -1.92
C ASP A 160 7.59 18.46 -0.81
N ASP A 161 7.15 18.40 0.46
CA ASP A 161 8.06 18.15 1.59
C ASP A 161 8.27 16.67 1.87
N LYS A 162 7.21 15.84 1.73
CA LYS A 162 7.25 14.44 2.19
C LYS A 162 7.78 13.46 1.17
N ALA A 163 7.57 13.73 -0.10
CA ALA A 163 8.02 12.90 -1.20
C ALA A 163 8.33 13.77 -2.43
N PRO A 164 9.29 14.70 -2.33
CA PRO A 164 9.60 15.63 -3.40
C PRO A 164 10.07 14.88 -4.65
N TYR A 165 9.84 15.48 -5.81
CA TYR A 165 10.42 15.00 -7.05
C TYR A 165 11.95 14.95 -6.94
N GLN A 166 12.52 13.81 -7.28
CA GLN A 166 13.96 13.61 -7.32
C GLN A 166 14.35 13.30 -8.77
N PRO A 167 15.14 14.17 -9.43
CA PRO A 167 15.65 13.89 -10.76
C PRO A 167 16.63 12.71 -10.74
N GLU A 168 16.83 12.07 -11.87
CA GLU A 168 17.93 11.10 -12.03
C GLU A 168 19.24 11.75 -11.62
N GLN A 169 20.02 11.05 -10.81
CA GLN A 169 21.40 11.46 -10.59
C GLN A 169 22.11 11.28 -11.92
N ALA A 170 22.59 12.38 -12.50
CA ALA A 170 23.46 12.29 -13.66
C ALA A 170 24.62 11.35 -13.31
N ASP A 171 24.81 10.31 -14.11
CA ASP A 171 25.99 9.45 -14.01
C ASP A 171 27.20 10.41 -14.03
N ASN A 172 27.92 10.49 -12.91
CA ASN A 172 29.18 11.20 -12.90
C ASN A 172 30.07 10.47 -13.91
N PRO A 173 30.45 11.09 -15.05
CA PRO A 173 31.40 10.47 -15.92
C PRO A 173 32.67 10.33 -15.08
N THR A 174 33.04 9.07 -14.81
CA THR A 174 34.31 8.72 -14.19
C THR A 174 35.38 9.46 -14.97
N MET A 175 36.01 10.46 -14.37
CA MET A 175 37.23 11.05 -14.93
C MET A 175 38.24 9.91 -15.02
N GLN A 176 38.52 9.48 -16.24
CA GLN A 176 39.68 8.68 -16.60
C GLN A 176 40.90 9.58 -16.62
#